data_deba7f5410865a786b0dd42478b3e947
#
_entry.id   deba7f5410865a786b0dd42478b3e947
#
_cell.length_a   1.000
_cell.length_b   1.000
_cell.length_c   1.000
_cell.angle_alpha   90.00
_cell.angle_beta   90.00
_cell.angle_gamma   90.00
#
_symmetry.space_group_name_H-M   'P 1'
#
loop_
_entity.id
_entity.type
_entity.pdbx_description
1 polymer ?
#
loop_
_entity_poly.entity_id
_entity_poly.type
_entity_poly.pdbx_seq_one_letter_code
_entity_poly.pdbx_strand_id
1 'polypeptide(L)'
;VVDKLPPSFERGTDGPKVIVVGLDGSESSWRAAAYASGLARRQKALLAVVYIQPVLAAGAALGASVADTTGEVAEELMGEIRQAAERLRGAFDVRWEFHTFRGDPYNGLVQAADELKADAVVVGASEQAGHRFIGSVAVRLVKAGRWPVTVVP
;
A
#
# COMPACT_ATOMS: atom_id res chain seq x y z
N VAL A 1 5.43 20.41 33.13
CA VAL A 1 5.50 21.07 31.84
C VAL A 1 5.87 20.02 30.82
N VAL A 2 4.89 19.58 30.07
CA VAL A 2 5.17 18.71 28.93
C VAL A 2 5.87 19.58 27.90
N ASP A 3 7.19 19.40 27.75
CA ASP A 3 7.92 19.99 26.67
C ASP A 3 7.21 19.62 25.36
N LYS A 4 6.87 20.63 24.59
CA LYS A 4 6.28 20.38 23.29
C LYS A 4 7.27 19.57 22.48
N LEU A 5 7.02 18.29 22.37
CA LEU A 5 7.72 17.42 21.44
C LEU A 5 7.67 18.06 20.05
N PRO A 6 8.76 18.00 19.29
CA PRO A 6 8.79 18.59 17.97
C PRO A 6 7.66 18.02 17.09
N PRO A 7 7.11 18.81 16.17
CA PRO A 7 5.96 18.41 15.33
C PRO A 7 6.13 17.07 14.60
N SER A 8 7.37 16.68 14.36
CA SER A 8 7.70 15.36 13.77
C SER A 8 7.42 14.18 14.70
N PHE A 9 7.22 14.43 16.00
CA PHE A 9 6.93 13.39 16.98
C PHE A 9 5.44 13.19 17.22
N GLU A 10 4.63 14.14 16.79
CA GLU A 10 3.17 14.02 16.86
C GLU A 10 2.62 13.00 15.85
N ARG A 11 3.44 12.55 14.91
CA ARG A 11 3.10 11.41 14.07
C ARG A 11 2.96 10.18 14.94
N GLY A 12 1.74 9.78 15.20
CA GLY A 12 1.45 8.54 15.87
C GLY A 12 1.13 8.64 17.36
N THR A 13 1.04 9.82 17.96
CA THR A 13 0.50 9.94 19.33
C THR A 13 -0.95 9.46 19.40
N ASP A 14 -1.69 9.61 18.31
CA ASP A 14 -3.07 9.13 18.16
C ASP A 14 -3.17 7.89 17.24
N GLY A 15 -2.04 7.28 16.90
CA GLY A 15 -1.97 6.26 15.86
C GLY A 15 -1.98 6.84 14.45
N PRO A 16 -1.79 6.01 13.44
CA PRO A 16 -1.78 6.46 12.06
C PRO A 16 -3.17 6.91 11.60
N LYS A 17 -3.24 8.05 10.92
CA LYS A 17 -4.48 8.59 10.32
C LYS A 17 -4.65 8.20 8.86
N VAL A 18 -3.54 8.00 8.15
CA VAL A 18 -3.51 7.51 6.77
C VAL A 18 -2.55 6.33 6.68
N ILE A 19 -3.07 5.19 6.31
CA ILE A 19 -2.31 3.95 6.13
C ILE A 19 -2.28 3.64 4.65
N VAL A 20 -1.09 3.63 4.06
CA VAL A 20 -0.87 3.18 2.68
C VAL A 20 -0.57 1.70 2.69
N VAL A 21 -1.22 0.93 1.85
CA VAL A 21 -0.90 -0.48 1.60
C VAL A 21 -0.65 -0.71 0.12
N GLY A 22 0.46 -1.34 -0.19
CA GLY A 22 0.77 -1.77 -1.56
C GLY A 22 0.01 -3.05 -1.92
N LEU A 23 -0.70 -3.02 -3.04
CA LEU A 23 -1.44 -4.16 -3.57
C LEU A 23 -1.01 -4.42 -5.00
N ASP A 24 -0.50 -5.62 -5.29
CA ASP A 24 -0.08 -6.04 -6.63
C ASP A 24 -0.81 -7.30 -7.12
N GLY A 25 -1.76 -7.80 -6.34
CA GLY A 25 -2.52 -9.01 -6.63
C GLY A 25 -1.89 -10.30 -6.11
N SER A 26 -0.68 -10.26 -5.55
CA SER A 26 -0.07 -11.41 -4.90
C SER A 26 -0.80 -11.77 -3.60
N GLU A 27 -0.71 -13.04 -3.18
CA GLU A 27 -1.30 -13.47 -1.91
C GLU A 27 -0.79 -12.66 -0.71
N SER A 28 0.50 -12.38 -0.66
CA SER A 28 1.08 -11.57 0.42
C SER A 28 0.56 -10.15 0.42
N SER A 29 0.34 -9.55 -0.76
CA SER A 29 -0.25 -8.21 -0.85
C SER A 29 -1.72 -8.20 -0.40
N TRP A 30 -2.48 -9.25 -0.67
CA TRP A 30 -3.84 -9.39 -0.15
C TRP A 30 -3.86 -9.59 1.38
N ARG A 31 -2.91 -10.38 1.92
CA ARG A 31 -2.75 -10.48 3.38
C ARG A 31 -2.38 -9.14 4.00
N ALA A 32 -1.50 -8.39 3.34
CA ALA A 32 -1.14 -7.03 3.76
C ALA A 32 -2.36 -6.10 3.75
N ALA A 33 -3.19 -6.15 2.70
CA ALA A 33 -4.42 -5.37 2.61
C ALA A 33 -5.41 -5.73 3.73
N ALA A 34 -5.58 -7.01 4.04
CA ALA A 34 -6.43 -7.46 5.13
C ALA A 34 -5.92 -6.98 6.49
N TYR A 35 -4.62 -7.08 6.73
CA TYR A 35 -3.99 -6.58 7.95
C TYR A 35 -4.16 -5.06 8.09
N ALA A 36 -3.86 -4.32 7.02
CA ALA A 36 -4.00 -2.86 7.01
C ALA A 36 -5.45 -2.41 7.20
N SER A 37 -6.42 -3.13 6.66
CA SER A 37 -7.85 -2.92 6.89
C SER A 37 -8.22 -3.02 8.37
N GLY A 38 -7.77 -4.08 9.05
CA GLY A 38 -7.99 -4.25 10.48
C GLY A 38 -7.34 -3.15 11.31
N LEU A 39 -6.13 -2.74 10.92
CA LEU A 39 -5.43 -1.65 11.57
C LEU A 39 -6.17 -0.31 11.36
N ALA A 40 -6.57 0.00 10.12
CA ALA A 40 -7.30 1.21 9.79
C ALA A 40 -8.63 1.30 10.55
N ARG A 41 -9.35 0.19 10.65
CA ARG A 41 -10.60 0.12 11.42
C ARG A 41 -10.38 0.47 12.89
N ARG A 42 -9.38 -0.12 13.52
CA ARG A 42 -9.07 0.12 14.95
C ARG A 42 -8.58 1.53 15.21
N GLN A 43 -7.83 2.10 14.29
CA GLN A 43 -7.29 3.47 14.39
C GLN A 43 -8.24 4.54 13.85
N LYS A 44 -9.36 4.15 13.27
CA LYS A 44 -10.24 5.06 12.52
C LYS A 44 -9.50 5.83 11.44
N ALA A 45 -8.54 5.16 10.81
CA ALA A 45 -7.68 5.71 9.78
C ALA A 45 -8.30 5.53 8.38
N LEU A 46 -7.84 6.35 7.45
CA LEU A 46 -8.08 6.12 6.03
C LEU A 46 -7.14 5.02 5.53
N LEU A 47 -7.68 4.01 4.86
CA LEU A 47 -6.91 3.00 4.16
C LEU A 47 -6.73 3.42 2.70
N ALA A 48 -5.52 3.77 2.32
CA ALA A 48 -5.17 4.04 0.93
C ALA A 48 -4.53 2.81 0.31
N VAL A 49 -5.29 2.11 -0.52
CA VAL A 49 -4.79 0.95 -1.27
C VAL A 49 -4.15 1.45 -2.55
N VAL A 50 -2.89 1.10 -2.75
CA VAL A 50 -2.06 1.62 -3.84
C VAL A 50 -1.58 0.49 -4.73
N TYR A 51 -1.90 0.60 -6.00
CA TYR A 51 -1.36 -0.25 -7.07
C TYR A 51 -0.33 0.55 -7.87
N ILE A 52 0.86 -0.01 -8.03
CA ILE A 52 1.91 0.58 -8.85
C ILE A 52 1.92 -0.09 -10.22
N GLN A 53 1.54 0.68 -11.23
CA GLN A 53 1.57 0.22 -12.62
C GLN A 53 3.02 0.18 -13.11
N PRO A 54 3.52 -0.97 -13.55
CA PRO A 54 4.86 -1.04 -14.09
C PRO A 54 4.97 -0.17 -15.34
N VAL A 55 6.09 0.55 -15.45
CA VAL A 55 6.46 1.29 -16.66
C VAL A 55 7.51 0.46 -17.38
N LEU A 56 7.23 0.10 -18.62
CA LEU A 56 8.21 -0.56 -19.47
C LEU A 56 9.26 0.44 -19.93
N ALA A 57 10.50 -0.06 -20.04
CA ALA A 57 11.59 0.73 -20.62
C ALA A 57 11.22 1.19 -22.04
N ALA A 58 11.63 2.41 -22.39
CA ALA A 58 11.44 2.97 -23.73
C ALA A 58 12.03 2.01 -24.78
N GLY A 59 11.21 1.61 -25.78
CA GLY A 59 11.60 0.66 -26.81
C GLY A 59 10.86 -0.68 -26.76
N ALA A 60 10.09 -0.95 -25.75
CA ALA A 60 9.14 -2.05 -25.79
C ALA A 60 8.01 -1.67 -26.76
N ALA A 61 8.07 -2.23 -27.96
CA ALA A 61 7.07 -2.02 -29.03
C ALA A 61 5.65 -2.50 -28.67
N LEU A 62 5.45 -2.92 -27.45
CA LEU A 62 4.21 -3.43 -26.87
C LEU A 62 3.53 -2.40 -25.93
N GLY A 63 3.96 -1.14 -25.95
CA GLY A 63 3.52 -0.13 -25.00
C GLY A 63 2.01 0.07 -24.89
N ALA A 64 1.27 -0.01 -25.99
CA ALA A 64 -0.19 0.14 -25.98
C ALA A 64 -0.87 -1.06 -25.29
N SER A 65 -0.48 -2.30 -25.61
CA SER A 65 -1.09 -3.49 -25.03
C SER A 65 -0.75 -3.69 -23.55
N VAL A 66 0.44 -3.26 -23.11
CA VAL A 66 0.83 -3.34 -21.69
C VAL A 66 0.15 -2.25 -20.85
N ALA A 67 -0.01 -1.05 -21.39
CA ALA A 67 -0.77 0.01 -20.72
C ALA A 67 -2.23 -0.42 -20.55
N ASP A 68 -2.85 -1.04 -21.55
CA ASP A 68 -4.20 -1.58 -21.47
C ASP A 68 -4.29 -2.71 -20.45
N THR A 69 -3.33 -3.64 -20.44
CA THR A 69 -3.29 -4.76 -19.50
C THR A 69 -3.12 -4.27 -18.04
N THR A 70 -2.28 -3.27 -17.80
CA THR A 70 -2.11 -2.72 -16.44
C THR A 70 -3.33 -1.95 -15.97
N GLY A 71 -4.06 -1.31 -16.88
CA GLY A 71 -5.34 -0.69 -16.59
C GLY A 71 -6.42 -1.73 -16.23
N GLU A 72 -6.47 -2.83 -16.97
CA GLU A 72 -7.36 -3.97 -16.68
C GLU A 72 -7.05 -4.59 -15.31
N VAL A 73 -5.78 -4.78 -14.97
CA VAL A 73 -5.37 -5.27 -13.64
C VAL A 73 -5.83 -4.31 -12.55
N ALA A 74 -5.68 -3.02 -12.72
CA ALA A 74 -6.14 -2.03 -11.74
C ALA A 74 -7.66 -2.10 -11.53
N GLU A 75 -8.43 -2.25 -12.61
CA GLU A 75 -9.89 -2.40 -12.53
C GLU A 75 -10.30 -3.71 -11.84
N GLU A 76 -9.61 -4.79 -12.13
CA GLU A 76 -9.84 -6.09 -11.49
C GLU A 76 -9.57 -6.01 -9.98
N LEU A 77 -8.43 -5.48 -9.57
CA LEU A 77 -8.09 -5.28 -8.17
C LEU A 77 -9.11 -4.41 -7.44
N MET A 78 -9.53 -3.32 -8.07
CA MET A 78 -10.57 -2.47 -7.50
C MET A 78 -11.90 -3.22 -7.35
N GLY A 79 -12.26 -4.05 -8.31
CA GLY A 79 -13.46 -4.89 -8.26
C GLY A 79 -13.41 -5.89 -7.09
N GLU A 80 -12.26 -6.54 -6.89
CA GLU A 80 -12.08 -7.46 -5.77
C GLU A 80 -12.15 -6.76 -4.42
N ILE A 81 -11.56 -5.56 -4.31
CA ILE A 81 -11.66 -4.75 -3.08
C ILE A 81 -13.11 -4.39 -2.78
N ARG A 82 -13.86 -3.96 -3.80
CA ARG A 82 -15.29 -3.64 -3.64
C ARG A 82 -16.09 -4.85 -3.18
N GLN A 83 -15.84 -6.02 -3.73
CA GLN A 83 -16.50 -7.25 -3.30
C GLN A 83 -16.16 -7.62 -1.86
N ALA A 84 -14.89 -7.47 -1.47
CA ALA A 84 -14.47 -7.71 -0.10
C ALA A 84 -15.12 -6.72 0.87
N ALA A 85 -15.15 -5.44 0.53
CA ALA A 85 -15.79 -4.39 1.32
C ALA A 85 -17.29 -4.65 1.50
N GLU A 86 -17.96 -5.10 0.45
CA GLU A 86 -19.40 -5.42 0.50
C GLU A 86 -19.69 -6.62 1.39
N ARG A 87 -18.87 -7.67 1.32
CA ARG A 87 -19.00 -8.85 2.18
C ARG A 87 -18.78 -8.53 3.65
N LEU A 88 -17.96 -7.53 3.95
CA LEU A 88 -17.61 -7.12 5.31
C LEU A 88 -18.45 -5.94 5.80
N ARG A 89 -19.40 -5.47 5.01
CA ARG A 89 -20.29 -4.36 5.33
C ARG A 89 -21.07 -4.65 6.62
N GLY A 90 -20.99 -3.74 7.57
CA GLY A 90 -21.60 -3.87 8.89
C GLY A 90 -20.71 -4.56 9.94
N ALA A 91 -19.72 -5.36 9.54
CA ALA A 91 -18.70 -5.91 10.44
C ALA A 91 -17.42 -5.07 10.47
N PHE A 92 -17.09 -4.44 9.35
CA PHE A 92 -15.91 -3.60 9.20
C PHE A 92 -16.27 -2.30 8.48
N ASP A 93 -16.39 -1.24 9.22
CA ASP A 93 -16.56 0.09 8.66
C ASP A 93 -15.17 0.74 8.51
N VAL A 94 -14.59 0.62 7.33
CA VAL A 94 -13.29 1.17 6.97
C VAL A 94 -13.45 2.16 5.84
N ARG A 95 -12.98 3.38 6.05
CA ARG A 95 -12.85 4.33 4.94
C ARG A 95 -11.66 3.92 4.10
N TRP A 96 -11.88 3.69 2.82
CA TRP A 96 -10.81 3.28 1.92
C TRP A 96 -10.86 4.02 0.60
N GLU A 97 -9.70 4.16 -0.01
CA GLU A 97 -9.51 4.70 -1.35
C GLU A 97 -8.59 3.78 -2.12
N PHE A 98 -8.74 3.75 -3.43
CA PHE A 98 -7.84 3.03 -4.32
C PHE A 98 -7.13 4.03 -5.23
N HIS A 99 -5.81 3.95 -5.27
CA HIS A 99 -4.96 4.83 -6.07
C HIS A 99 -4.03 4.03 -6.96
N THR A 100 -3.77 4.55 -8.13
CA THR A 100 -2.78 4.00 -9.05
C THR A 100 -1.65 5.00 -9.25
N PHE A 101 -0.42 4.52 -9.17
CA PHE A 101 0.79 5.26 -9.49
C PHE A 101 1.59 4.50 -10.53
N ARG A 102 2.53 5.15 -11.18
CA ARG A 102 3.37 4.53 -12.21
C ARG A 102 4.82 4.52 -11.76
N GLY A 103 5.55 3.49 -12.18
CA GLY A 103 6.98 3.37 -11.95
C GLY A 103 7.38 2.01 -11.41
N ASP A 104 8.56 1.94 -10.81
CA ASP A 104 8.94 0.77 -10.04
C ASP A 104 8.22 0.75 -8.69
N PRO A 105 8.03 -0.42 -8.09
CA PRO A 105 7.23 -0.54 -6.87
C PRO A 105 7.70 0.34 -5.72
N TYR A 106 9.01 0.47 -5.52
CA TYR A 106 9.54 1.31 -4.44
C TYR A 106 9.28 2.79 -4.68
N ASN A 107 9.70 3.32 -5.82
CA ASN A 107 9.51 4.74 -6.13
C ASN A 107 8.03 5.12 -6.21
N GLY A 108 7.20 4.22 -6.76
CA GLY A 108 5.76 4.42 -6.80
C GLY A 108 5.12 4.48 -5.41
N LEU A 109 5.53 3.61 -4.49
CA LEU A 109 5.04 3.65 -3.10
C LEU A 109 5.55 4.87 -2.35
N VAL A 110 6.79 5.30 -2.57
CA VAL A 110 7.32 6.54 -1.99
C VAL A 110 6.51 7.73 -2.47
N GLN A 111 6.26 7.82 -3.77
CA GLN A 111 5.44 8.89 -4.33
C GLN A 111 4.03 8.87 -3.73
N ALA A 112 3.39 7.72 -3.68
CA ALA A 112 2.06 7.56 -3.09
C ALA A 112 2.04 8.00 -1.62
N ALA A 113 3.00 7.54 -0.82
CA ALA A 113 3.09 7.87 0.59
C ALA A 113 3.30 9.37 0.83
N ASP A 114 4.07 10.03 -0.04
CA ASP A 114 4.26 11.48 0.02
C ASP A 114 2.99 12.24 -0.35
N GLU A 115 2.39 11.92 -1.49
CA GLU A 115 1.20 12.61 -1.99
C GLU A 115 -0.01 12.41 -1.08
N LEU A 116 -0.19 11.21 -0.55
CA LEU A 116 -1.29 10.86 0.34
C LEU A 116 -1.00 11.22 1.81
N LYS A 117 0.19 11.72 2.10
CA LYS A 117 0.63 12.07 3.46
C LYS A 117 0.47 10.90 4.43
N ALA A 118 1.01 9.75 4.04
CA ALA A 118 0.92 8.53 4.82
C ALA A 118 1.59 8.66 6.18
N ASP A 119 0.96 8.10 7.19
CA ASP A 119 1.52 7.95 8.54
C ASP A 119 2.16 6.57 8.75
N ALA A 120 1.79 5.61 7.92
CA ALA A 120 2.34 4.26 7.94
C ALA A 120 2.23 3.62 6.55
N VAL A 121 3.14 2.71 6.25
CA VAL A 121 3.15 1.93 5.00
C VAL A 121 3.13 0.44 5.34
N VAL A 122 2.24 -0.29 4.70
CA VAL A 122 2.10 -1.74 4.86
C VAL A 122 2.39 -2.40 3.51
N VAL A 123 3.21 -3.42 3.51
CA VAL A 123 3.53 -4.19 2.32
C VAL A 123 3.54 -5.69 2.63
N GLY A 124 3.26 -6.51 1.64
CA GLY A 124 3.43 -7.95 1.75
C GLY A 124 4.90 -8.35 1.66
N ALA A 125 5.25 -9.48 2.25
CA ALA A 125 6.54 -10.12 2.05
C ALA A 125 6.63 -10.62 0.61
N SER A 126 7.84 -10.65 0.07
CA SER A 126 8.07 -11.24 -1.25
C SER A 126 8.06 -12.77 -1.16
N GLU A 127 7.39 -13.41 -2.12
CA GLU A 127 7.39 -14.86 -2.27
C GLU A 127 8.17 -15.21 -3.55
N GLN A 128 9.36 -15.76 -3.39
CA GLN A 128 10.13 -16.31 -4.52
C GLN A 128 10.55 -17.73 -4.20
N ALA A 129 10.34 -18.65 -5.13
CA ALA A 129 10.77 -20.04 -5.07
C ALA A 129 10.38 -20.79 -3.78
N GLY A 130 9.18 -20.55 -3.24
CA GLY A 130 8.67 -21.21 -2.03
C GLY A 130 9.26 -20.71 -0.72
N HIS A 131 10.14 -19.72 -0.75
CA HIS A 131 10.69 -19.06 0.42
C HIS A 131 10.10 -17.67 0.59
N ARG A 132 9.74 -17.34 1.83
CA ARG A 132 9.28 -16.00 2.18
C ARG A 132 10.48 -15.12 2.50
N PHE A 133 10.59 -14.02 1.79
CA PHE A 133 11.62 -13.02 2.02
C PHE A 133 11.00 -11.67 2.37
N ILE A 134 11.70 -10.91 3.18
CA ILE A 134 11.43 -9.48 3.23
C ILE A 134 11.85 -8.94 1.87
N GLY A 135 10.89 -8.58 1.01
CA GLY A 135 11.16 -8.16 -0.35
C GLY A 135 12.04 -6.90 -0.42
N SER A 136 12.67 -6.70 -1.57
CA SER A 136 13.53 -5.53 -1.80
C SER A 136 12.82 -4.19 -1.57
N VAL A 137 11.53 -4.10 -1.89
CA VAL A 137 10.71 -2.90 -1.66
C VAL A 137 10.61 -2.61 -0.16
N ALA A 138 10.29 -3.62 0.65
CA ALA A 138 10.17 -3.46 2.10
C ALA A 138 11.51 -3.03 2.72
N VAL A 139 12.61 -3.66 2.33
CA VAL A 139 13.95 -3.30 2.80
C VAL A 139 14.30 -1.85 2.46
N ARG A 140 14.02 -1.42 1.24
CA ARG A 140 14.29 -0.04 0.80
C ARG A 140 13.42 0.97 1.54
N LEU A 141 12.14 0.66 1.79
CA LEU A 141 11.25 1.51 2.58
C LEU A 141 11.74 1.68 4.02
N VAL A 142 12.16 0.58 4.65
CA VAL A 142 12.72 0.64 6.01
C VAL A 142 14.02 1.44 6.04
N LYS A 143 14.92 1.24 5.08
CA LYS A 143 16.17 1.99 4.98
C LYS A 143 15.97 3.47 4.71
N ALA A 144 14.91 3.84 4.00
CA ALA A 144 14.55 5.24 3.76
C ALA A 144 14.22 5.98 5.06
N GLY A 145 13.75 5.28 6.10
CA GLY A 145 13.55 5.84 7.43
C GLY A 145 12.49 6.94 7.51
N ARG A 146 11.53 6.94 6.59
CA ARG A 146 10.55 8.04 6.46
C ARG A 146 9.19 7.72 7.09
N TRP A 147 8.81 6.45 7.11
CA TRP A 147 7.54 5.98 7.64
C TRP A 147 7.74 4.73 8.48
N PRO A 148 6.88 4.48 9.49
CA PRO A 148 6.71 3.14 10.01
C PRO A 148 6.32 2.19 8.88
N VAL A 149 7.03 1.08 8.77
CA VAL A 149 6.80 0.07 7.72
C VAL A 149 6.44 -1.25 8.37
N THR A 150 5.31 -1.81 7.99
CA THR A 150 4.88 -3.14 8.41
C THR A 150 5.00 -4.08 7.22
N VAL A 151 5.70 -5.19 7.42
CA VAL A 151 5.83 -6.25 6.43
C VAL A 151 4.97 -7.43 6.87
N VAL A 152 4.00 -7.79 6.05
CA VAL A 152 3.06 -8.88 6.33
C VAL A 152 3.53 -10.13 5.59
N PRO A 153 3.79 -11.25 6.30
CA PRO A 153 4.22 -12.49 5.68
C PRO A 153 3.15 -13.15 4.82
#